data_2da95e845fcee8f62a50874ef93e0878
#
_entry.id   2da95e845fcee8f62a50874ef93e0878
#
_cell.length_a   1.000
_cell.length_b   1.000
_cell.length_c   1.000
_cell.angle_alpha   90.00
_cell.angle_beta   90.00
_cell.angle_gamma   90.00
#
_symmetry.space_group_name_H-M   'P 1'
#
loop_
_entity.id
_entity.type
_entity.pdbx_description
1 polymer ?
#
loop_
_entity_poly.entity_id
_entity_poly.type
_entity_poly.pdbx_seq_one_letter_code
_entity_poly.pdbx_strand_id
1 'polypeptide(L)'
;DPEMSRGLGDVYKRQAMGELYSALQTGVVDAAEQPIANYQANAFPEVANNLILDGHTLGAIQVVITDEAWDKLTPEQQDVLTEAGEYASQYNRKISEETENKILDELKADGCNVVEVEDITPWQDACKDVIEEATKDNKELYQQILDMAN
;
A
#
# COMPACT_ATOMS: atom_id res chain seq x y z
N ASP A 1 -0.89 -8.05 7.46
CA ASP A 1 -1.32 -9.40 7.78
C ASP A 1 -2.10 -9.96 6.60
N PRO A 2 -1.66 -11.10 5.99
CA PRO A 2 -2.34 -11.67 4.82
C PRO A 2 -3.76 -12.17 5.11
N GLU A 3 -4.23 -12.10 6.35
CA GLU A 3 -5.58 -12.52 6.71
C GLU A 3 -6.61 -11.40 6.59
N MET A 4 -6.22 -10.15 6.51
CA MET A 4 -7.16 -9.02 6.42
C MET A 4 -7.86 -8.89 5.07
N SER A 5 -7.30 -9.44 3.99
CA SER A 5 -7.92 -9.41 2.66
C SER A 5 -8.97 -10.50 2.41
N ARG A 6 -9.24 -11.37 3.40
CA ARG A 6 -10.16 -12.50 3.27
C ARG A 6 -11.65 -12.16 3.45
N GLY A 7 -11.98 -10.91 3.70
CA GLY A 7 -13.36 -10.50 4.07
C GLY A 7 -14.43 -10.75 3.03
N LEU A 8 -14.09 -11.03 1.77
CA LEU A 8 -15.02 -11.22 0.68
C LEU A 8 -15.07 -12.66 0.12
N GLY A 9 -14.49 -13.63 0.85
CA GLY A 9 -14.58 -15.05 0.49
C GLY A 9 -13.53 -15.53 -0.50
N ASP A 10 -12.54 -14.73 -0.83
CA ASP A 10 -11.45 -15.12 -1.72
C ASP A 10 -10.44 -16.07 -1.05
N VAL A 11 -9.89 -16.96 -1.86
CA VAL A 11 -8.79 -17.84 -1.46
C VAL A 11 -7.47 -17.11 -1.70
N TYR A 12 -6.91 -16.53 -0.63
CA TYR A 12 -5.62 -15.87 -0.71
C TYR A 12 -4.47 -16.89 -0.78
N LYS A 13 -3.61 -16.75 -1.80
CA LYS A 13 -2.37 -17.52 -1.95
C LYS A 13 -1.18 -16.57 -1.82
N ARG A 14 -0.28 -16.86 -0.88
CA ARG A 14 0.98 -16.14 -0.77
C ARG A 14 1.94 -16.61 -1.86
N GLN A 15 2.26 -15.73 -2.80
CA GLN A 15 3.23 -15.98 -3.88
C GLN A 15 4.51 -15.18 -3.66
N ALA A 16 5.64 -15.73 -4.10
CA ALA A 16 6.86 -14.93 -4.21
C ALA A 16 6.69 -13.91 -5.35
N MET A 17 7.12 -12.66 -5.12
CA MET A 17 6.95 -11.59 -6.12
C MET A 17 7.50 -11.94 -7.50
N GLY A 18 8.64 -12.64 -7.57
CA GLY A 18 9.23 -13.07 -8.84
C GLY A 18 8.43 -14.12 -9.61
N GLU A 19 7.46 -14.77 -8.97
CA GLU A 19 6.62 -15.81 -9.59
C GLU A 19 5.22 -15.28 -9.94
N LEU A 20 4.83 -14.10 -9.44
CA LEU A 20 3.48 -13.60 -9.53
C LEU A 20 3.04 -13.34 -10.98
N TYR A 21 3.91 -12.76 -11.81
CA TYR A 21 3.62 -12.55 -13.23
C TYR A 21 3.26 -13.86 -13.94
N SER A 22 4.08 -14.90 -13.77
CA SER A 22 3.83 -16.21 -14.38
C SER A 22 2.59 -16.90 -13.80
N ALA A 23 2.30 -16.70 -12.51
CA ALA A 23 1.13 -17.25 -11.86
C ALA A 23 -0.17 -16.64 -12.40
N LEU A 24 -0.20 -15.32 -12.62
CA LEU A 24 -1.29 -14.62 -13.28
C LEU A 24 -1.43 -15.07 -14.75
N GLN A 25 -0.31 -15.11 -15.49
CA GLN A 25 -0.31 -15.50 -16.91
C GLN A 25 -0.85 -16.91 -17.13
N THR A 26 -0.55 -17.84 -16.22
CA THR A 26 -0.94 -19.26 -16.34
C THR A 26 -2.26 -19.60 -15.62
N GLY A 27 -2.89 -18.62 -14.97
CA GLY A 27 -4.13 -18.84 -14.22
C GLY A 27 -3.97 -19.64 -12.93
N VAL A 28 -2.76 -19.68 -12.36
CA VAL A 28 -2.51 -20.27 -11.03
C VAL A 28 -3.13 -19.39 -9.94
N VAL A 29 -3.17 -18.08 -10.17
CA VAL A 29 -3.92 -17.10 -9.41
C VAL A 29 -4.73 -16.24 -10.39
N ASP A 30 -5.91 -15.79 -9.97
CA ASP A 30 -6.85 -15.02 -10.80
C ASP A 30 -6.68 -13.52 -10.61
N ALA A 31 -6.13 -13.09 -9.47
CA ALA A 31 -5.91 -11.69 -9.13
C ALA A 31 -4.69 -11.52 -8.22
N ALA A 32 -4.23 -10.29 -8.06
CA ALA A 32 -3.16 -9.95 -7.16
C ALA A 32 -3.37 -8.55 -6.56
N GLU A 33 -2.98 -8.40 -5.30
CA GLU A 33 -2.91 -7.13 -4.60
C GLU A 33 -1.53 -6.51 -4.82
N GLN A 34 -1.49 -5.27 -5.31
CA GLN A 34 -0.24 -4.54 -5.52
C GLN A 34 -0.45 -3.01 -5.44
N PRO A 35 0.53 -2.26 -4.92
CA PRO A 35 0.57 -0.81 -5.16
C PRO A 35 0.62 -0.49 -6.65
N ILE A 36 -0.01 0.61 -7.07
CA ILE A 36 -0.14 1.02 -8.49
C ILE A 36 1.22 1.07 -9.19
N ALA A 37 2.24 1.65 -8.54
CA ALA A 37 3.59 1.71 -9.10
C ALA A 37 4.21 0.32 -9.31
N ASN A 38 3.97 -0.63 -8.40
CA ASN A 38 4.46 -2.00 -8.54
C ASN A 38 3.69 -2.77 -9.63
N TYR A 39 2.40 -2.52 -9.78
CA TYR A 39 1.58 -3.13 -10.83
C TYR A 39 2.13 -2.77 -12.22
N GLN A 40 2.45 -1.50 -12.47
CA GLN A 40 3.07 -1.08 -13.73
C GLN A 40 4.51 -1.59 -13.87
N ALA A 41 5.36 -1.42 -12.84
CA ALA A 41 6.77 -1.76 -12.89
C ALA A 41 7.05 -3.25 -13.12
N ASN A 42 6.12 -4.13 -12.72
CA ASN A 42 6.21 -5.57 -12.92
C ASN A 42 5.44 -6.07 -14.15
N ALA A 43 5.02 -5.18 -15.03
CA ALA A 43 4.31 -5.49 -16.27
C ALA A 43 3.00 -6.29 -16.06
N PHE A 44 2.38 -6.21 -14.88
CA PHE A 44 1.14 -6.92 -14.59
C PHE A 44 -0.04 -6.53 -15.49
N PRO A 45 -0.13 -5.29 -16.05
CA PRO A 45 -1.15 -4.96 -17.02
C PRO A 45 -1.22 -5.90 -18.23
N GLU A 46 -0.10 -6.53 -18.60
CA GLU A 46 -0.04 -7.47 -19.72
C GLU A 46 -0.79 -8.78 -19.46
N VAL A 47 -0.91 -9.18 -18.19
CA VAL A 47 -1.46 -10.48 -17.77
C VAL A 47 -2.72 -10.35 -16.90
N ALA A 48 -2.99 -9.17 -16.36
CA ALA A 48 -4.14 -8.85 -15.52
C ALA A 48 -4.57 -7.40 -15.78
N ASN A 49 -5.26 -7.18 -16.89
CA ASN A 49 -5.58 -5.84 -17.42
C ASN A 49 -6.84 -5.18 -16.79
N ASN A 50 -7.16 -5.56 -15.55
CA ASN A 50 -8.21 -4.92 -14.76
C ASN A 50 -7.63 -4.46 -13.43
N LEU A 51 -7.71 -3.18 -13.15
CA LEU A 51 -7.21 -2.56 -11.93
C LEU A 51 -8.38 -1.99 -11.13
N ILE A 52 -8.54 -2.43 -9.89
CA ILE A 52 -9.55 -1.93 -8.95
C ILE A 52 -8.86 -1.06 -7.92
N LEU A 53 -9.29 0.18 -7.81
CA LEU A 53 -8.78 1.17 -6.85
C LEU A 53 -9.67 1.15 -5.59
N ASP A 54 -9.46 0.16 -4.75
CA ASP A 54 -10.25 -0.04 -3.53
C ASP A 54 -9.66 0.64 -2.29
N GLY A 55 -8.40 1.07 -2.35
CA GLY A 55 -7.76 1.84 -1.27
C GLY A 55 -7.71 1.12 0.08
N HIS A 56 -7.74 -0.22 0.10
CA HIS A 56 -7.87 -1.01 1.33
C HIS A 56 -6.62 -0.98 2.22
N THR A 57 -5.47 -0.54 1.72
CA THR A 57 -4.22 -0.53 2.47
C THR A 57 -3.46 0.78 2.27
N LEU A 58 -3.02 1.38 3.37
CA LEU A 58 -2.06 2.47 3.38
C LEU A 58 -0.69 1.94 3.82
N GLY A 59 0.26 1.90 2.90
CA GLY A 59 1.65 1.51 3.21
C GLY A 59 2.43 2.68 3.81
N ALA A 60 2.91 2.52 5.05
CA ALA A 60 3.82 3.47 5.67
C ALA A 60 5.25 2.93 5.66
N ILE A 61 6.19 3.72 5.16
CA ILE A 61 7.62 3.40 5.20
C ILE A 61 8.27 4.23 6.29
N GLN A 62 9.01 3.56 7.18
CA GLN A 62 9.77 4.22 8.23
C GLN A 62 11.26 4.03 7.96
N VAL A 63 12.00 5.13 7.95
CA VAL A 63 13.47 5.11 7.95
C VAL A 63 13.91 5.27 9.39
N VAL A 64 14.59 4.27 9.91
CA VAL A 64 14.98 4.24 11.31
C VAL A 64 16.50 4.13 11.45
N ILE A 65 17.04 4.68 12.53
CA ILE A 65 18.42 4.55 12.97
C ILE A 65 18.40 4.00 14.40
N THR A 66 19.36 3.14 14.77
CA THR A 66 19.47 2.66 16.15
C THR A 66 20.05 3.75 17.06
N ASP A 67 19.67 3.73 18.34
CA ASP A 67 20.22 4.66 19.33
C ASP A 67 21.75 4.58 19.38
N GLU A 68 22.31 3.36 19.33
CA GLU A 68 23.77 3.17 19.29
C GLU A 68 24.45 3.86 18.10
N ALA A 69 23.82 3.87 16.93
CA ALA A 69 24.36 4.55 15.75
C ALA A 69 24.16 6.07 15.85
N TRP A 70 23.02 6.51 16.37
CA TRP A 70 22.68 7.91 16.56
C TRP A 70 23.63 8.59 17.55
N ASP A 71 23.93 7.94 18.67
CA ASP A 71 24.83 8.47 19.73
C ASP A 71 26.29 8.59 19.30
N LYS A 72 26.70 7.93 18.19
CA LYS A 72 28.04 8.08 17.59
C LYS A 72 28.17 9.31 16.69
N LEU A 73 27.08 9.96 16.36
CA LEU A 73 27.06 11.14 15.50
C LEU A 73 27.32 12.41 16.33
N THR A 74 27.99 13.38 15.72
CA THR A 74 28.07 14.71 16.34
C THR A 74 26.71 15.41 16.24
N PRO A 75 26.43 16.42 17.11
CA PRO A 75 25.18 17.18 17.02
C PRO A 75 24.91 17.74 15.62
N GLU A 76 25.93 18.25 14.93
CA GLU A 76 25.80 18.77 13.58
C GLU A 76 25.42 17.68 12.57
N GLN A 77 25.92 16.43 12.76
CA GLN A 77 25.55 15.29 11.92
C GLN A 77 24.11 14.84 12.20
N GLN A 78 23.68 14.88 13.46
CA GLN A 78 22.29 14.58 13.84
C GLN A 78 21.32 15.60 13.23
N ASP A 79 21.65 16.88 13.28
CA ASP A 79 20.87 17.95 12.66
C ASP A 79 20.72 17.74 11.15
N VAL A 80 21.83 17.45 10.46
CA VAL A 80 21.83 17.18 9.00
C VAL A 80 20.95 15.98 8.65
N LEU A 81 21.02 14.90 9.43
CA LEU A 81 20.19 13.71 9.17
C LEU A 81 18.71 13.98 9.43
N THR A 82 18.38 14.77 10.45
CA THR A 82 17.00 15.16 10.75
C THR A 82 16.43 16.01 9.61
N GLU A 83 17.15 17.05 9.17
CA GLU A 83 16.73 17.91 8.07
C GLU A 83 16.59 17.12 6.76
N ALA A 84 17.54 16.24 6.45
CA ALA A 84 17.49 15.38 5.29
C ALA A 84 16.30 14.41 5.32
N GLY A 85 15.98 13.86 6.49
CA GLY A 85 14.82 12.99 6.69
C GLY A 85 13.49 13.71 6.48
N GLU A 86 13.35 14.92 7.01
CA GLU A 86 12.18 15.75 6.80
C GLU A 86 11.99 16.13 5.32
N TYR A 87 13.07 16.56 4.68
CA TYR A 87 13.06 16.88 3.25
C TYR A 87 12.68 15.66 2.40
N ALA A 88 13.31 14.52 2.65
CA ALA A 88 13.05 13.28 1.93
C ALA A 88 11.59 12.82 2.09
N SER A 89 11.03 12.94 3.30
CA SER A 89 9.63 12.61 3.57
C SER A 89 8.66 13.48 2.77
N GLN A 90 8.88 14.78 2.78
CA GLN A 90 8.04 15.73 2.03
C GLN A 90 8.16 15.52 0.52
N TYR A 91 9.39 15.36 0.03
CA TYR A 91 9.67 15.11 -1.38
C TYR A 91 9.03 13.81 -1.85
N ASN A 92 9.19 12.73 -1.08
CA ASN A 92 8.63 11.42 -1.43
C ASN A 92 7.11 11.46 -1.53
N ARG A 93 6.41 12.10 -0.58
CA ARG A 93 4.94 12.23 -0.63
C ARG A 93 4.48 12.91 -1.91
N LYS A 94 5.13 14.02 -2.26
CA LYS A 94 4.80 14.77 -3.49
C LYS A 94 5.04 13.94 -4.74
N ILE A 95 6.22 13.31 -4.85
CA ILE A 95 6.59 12.54 -6.05
C ILE A 95 5.75 11.26 -6.16
N SER A 96 5.39 10.62 -5.04
CA SER A 96 4.51 9.43 -5.07
C SER A 96 3.14 9.78 -5.66
N GLU A 97 2.51 10.86 -5.20
CA GLU A 97 1.21 11.29 -5.71
C GLU A 97 1.26 11.66 -7.20
N GLU A 98 2.26 12.46 -7.60
CA GLU A 98 2.45 12.84 -9.01
C GLU A 98 2.70 11.61 -9.89
N THR A 99 3.48 10.65 -9.41
CA THR A 99 3.82 9.43 -10.15
C THR A 99 2.64 8.50 -10.28
N GLU A 100 1.86 8.29 -9.21
CA GLU A 100 0.68 7.44 -9.24
C GLU A 100 -0.37 7.97 -10.21
N ASN A 101 -0.66 9.26 -10.17
CA ASN A 101 -1.58 9.90 -11.12
C ASN A 101 -1.13 9.72 -12.58
N LYS A 102 0.16 9.93 -12.84
CA LYS A 102 0.74 9.72 -14.18
C LYS A 102 0.61 8.26 -14.64
N ILE A 103 0.90 7.30 -13.76
CA ILE A 103 0.77 5.87 -14.06
C ILE A 103 -0.68 5.52 -14.38
N LEU A 104 -1.65 6.02 -13.63
CA LEU A 104 -3.06 5.78 -13.88
C LEU A 104 -3.51 6.33 -15.25
N ASP A 105 -3.04 7.51 -15.62
CA ASP A 105 -3.33 8.10 -16.93
C ASP A 105 -2.72 7.27 -18.06
N GLU A 106 -1.49 6.80 -17.92
CA GLU A 106 -0.81 5.92 -18.87
C GLU A 106 -1.56 4.57 -19.00
N LEU A 107 -1.92 3.93 -17.89
CA LEU A 107 -2.67 2.68 -17.88
C LEU A 107 -4.04 2.80 -18.57
N LYS A 108 -4.77 3.89 -18.30
CA LYS A 108 -6.05 4.18 -18.96
C LYS A 108 -5.87 4.40 -20.48
N ALA A 109 -4.80 5.10 -20.87
CA ALA A 109 -4.49 5.35 -22.29
C ALA A 109 -4.10 4.06 -23.03
N ASP A 110 -3.42 3.12 -22.35
CA ASP A 110 -3.02 1.82 -22.89
C ASP A 110 -4.17 0.78 -22.87
N GLY A 111 -5.36 1.18 -22.42
CA GLY A 111 -6.57 0.35 -22.44
C GLY A 111 -6.74 -0.56 -21.23
N CYS A 112 -6.05 -0.30 -20.13
CA CYS A 112 -6.32 -0.95 -18.86
C CYS A 112 -7.70 -0.53 -18.36
N ASN A 113 -8.49 -1.49 -17.91
CA ASN A 113 -9.79 -1.23 -17.29
C ASN A 113 -9.58 -0.83 -15.82
N VAL A 114 -9.58 0.48 -15.57
CA VAL A 114 -9.42 1.03 -14.22
C VAL A 114 -10.79 1.29 -13.62
N VAL A 115 -11.10 0.58 -12.53
CA VAL A 115 -12.36 0.70 -11.79
C VAL A 115 -12.11 1.47 -10.50
N GLU A 116 -12.75 2.61 -10.35
CA GLU A 116 -12.74 3.39 -9.12
C GLU A 116 -13.88 2.90 -8.21
N VAL A 117 -13.57 2.64 -6.93
CA VAL A 117 -14.55 2.23 -5.94
C VAL A 117 -15.09 3.47 -5.25
N GLU A 118 -16.33 3.88 -5.62
CA GLU A 118 -16.96 5.06 -5.04
C GLU A 118 -17.46 4.85 -3.61
N ASP A 119 -17.84 3.61 -3.25
CA ASP A 119 -18.33 3.23 -1.93
C ASP A 119 -17.57 2.02 -1.40
N ILE A 120 -16.70 2.26 -0.42
CA ILE A 120 -15.92 1.23 0.27
C ILE A 120 -16.63 0.59 1.45
N THR A 121 -17.85 1.07 1.80
CA THR A 121 -18.61 0.58 2.96
C THR A 121 -18.80 -0.95 2.97
N PRO A 122 -19.12 -1.61 1.82
CA PRO A 122 -19.26 -3.07 1.82
C PRO A 122 -17.99 -3.82 2.23
N TRP A 123 -16.81 -3.29 1.85
CA TRP A 123 -15.52 -3.86 2.25
C TRP A 123 -15.24 -3.64 3.74
N GLN A 124 -15.50 -2.42 4.23
CA GLN A 124 -15.36 -2.10 5.65
C GLN A 124 -16.27 -2.96 6.53
N ASP A 125 -17.52 -3.14 6.12
CA ASP A 125 -18.49 -3.99 6.85
C ASP A 125 -18.06 -5.46 6.87
N ALA A 126 -17.54 -5.97 5.75
CA ALA A 126 -17.03 -7.35 5.68
C ALA A 126 -15.79 -7.59 6.57
N CYS A 127 -14.98 -6.54 6.82
CA CYS A 127 -13.78 -6.61 7.65
C CYS A 127 -14.01 -6.23 9.11
N LYS A 128 -15.22 -5.86 9.51
CA LYS A 128 -15.52 -5.29 10.83
C LYS A 128 -15.06 -6.16 11.98
N ASP A 129 -15.39 -7.45 11.97
CA ASP A 129 -15.02 -8.36 13.04
C ASP A 129 -13.51 -8.54 13.16
N VAL A 130 -12.80 -8.53 12.01
CA VAL A 130 -11.34 -8.62 11.97
C VAL A 130 -10.70 -7.35 12.53
N ILE A 131 -11.25 -6.19 12.18
CA ILE A 131 -10.80 -4.89 12.70
C ILE A 131 -11.01 -4.81 14.20
N GLU A 132 -12.17 -5.20 14.71
CA GLU A 132 -12.49 -5.21 16.14
C GLU A 132 -11.51 -6.11 16.91
N GLU A 133 -11.21 -7.30 16.40
CA GLU A 133 -10.25 -8.21 17.04
C GLU A 133 -8.82 -7.66 16.98
N ALA A 134 -8.39 -7.11 15.84
CA ALA A 134 -7.04 -6.57 15.67
C ALA A 134 -6.78 -5.32 16.51
N THR A 135 -7.82 -4.54 16.78
CA THR A 135 -7.71 -3.26 17.52
C THR A 135 -8.09 -3.35 18.99
N LYS A 136 -8.49 -4.53 19.49
CA LYS A 136 -9.01 -4.71 20.86
C LYS A 136 -8.12 -4.15 21.96
N ASP A 137 -6.78 -4.25 21.78
CA ASP A 137 -5.79 -3.80 22.75
C ASP A 137 -5.34 -2.37 22.53
N ASN A 138 -5.76 -1.74 21.43
CA ASN A 138 -5.34 -0.38 21.01
C ASN A 138 -6.53 0.48 20.54
N LYS A 139 -7.69 0.34 21.17
CA LYS A 139 -8.94 1.02 20.75
C LYS A 139 -8.82 2.55 20.71
N GLU A 140 -8.09 3.15 21.66
CA GLU A 140 -7.89 4.59 21.70
C GLU A 140 -7.08 5.09 20.50
N LEU A 141 -6.01 4.36 20.14
CA LEU A 141 -5.19 4.68 18.97
C LEU A 141 -6.00 4.50 17.68
N TYR A 142 -6.78 3.43 17.59
CA TYR A 142 -7.65 3.20 16.45
C TYR A 142 -8.68 4.32 16.28
N GLN A 143 -9.30 4.79 17.37
CA GLN A 143 -10.24 5.91 17.32
C GLN A 143 -9.54 7.21 16.89
N GLN A 144 -8.33 7.48 17.37
CA GLN A 144 -7.55 8.64 16.93
C GLN A 144 -7.27 8.60 15.41
N ILE A 145 -6.97 7.42 14.87
CA ILE A 145 -6.76 7.26 13.41
C ILE A 145 -8.05 7.55 12.65
N LEU A 146 -9.19 7.05 13.11
CA LEU A 146 -10.48 7.32 12.48
C LEU A 146 -10.86 8.80 12.52
N ASP A 147 -10.59 9.47 13.65
CA ASP A 147 -10.88 10.90 13.83
C ASP A 147 -10.01 11.79 12.92
N MET A 148 -8.82 11.30 12.51
CA MET A 148 -7.93 11.99 11.57
C MET A 148 -8.34 11.77 10.10
N ALA A 149 -9.10 10.73 9.80
CA ALA A 149 -9.55 10.40 8.45
C ALA A 149 -10.86 11.14 8.04
N ASN A 150 -11.54 11.81 8.99
CA ASN A 150 -12.73 12.60 8.80
C ASN A 150 -12.41 14.10 8.86
#